data_85f51cc5f973d9693d6863e00fc8e00e
#
_entry.id   85f51cc5f973d9693d6863e00fc8e00e
#
_cell.length_a   1.000
_cell.length_b   1.000
_cell.length_c   1.000
_cell.angle_alpha   90.00
_cell.angle_beta   90.00
_cell.angle_gamma   90.00
#
_symmetry.space_group_name_H-M   'P 1'
#
loop_
_entity.id
_entity.type
_entity.pdbx_description
1 polymer ?
#
loop_
_entity_poly.entity_id
_entity_poly.type
_entity_poly.pdbx_seq_one_letter_code
_entity_poly.pdbx_strand_id
1 'polypeptide(L)'
;MSREAMETLAASEEQVCRMRADAAAAAKQSIADARESGEKLIAEAISKSAEEIDALAKQSDEKAKADALELAGSNENRKAVMRAKAESRARQAVSLIVERIVNS
;
A
#
# COMPACT_ATOMS: atom_id res chain seq x y z
N MET A 1 44.32 0.69 -60.88
CA MET A 1 43.94 -0.28 -59.86
C MET A 1 43.70 -1.64 -60.48
N SER A 2 44.21 -2.70 -59.89
CA SER A 2 43.97 -4.04 -60.41
C SER A 2 42.52 -4.46 -60.18
N ARG A 3 42.06 -5.40 -61.00
CA ARG A 3 40.72 -5.98 -60.86
C ARG A 3 40.55 -6.66 -59.48
N GLU A 4 41.57 -7.36 -59.01
CA GLU A 4 41.58 -7.96 -57.70
C GLU A 4 41.44 -6.95 -56.54
N ALA A 5 42.10 -5.81 -56.64
CA ALA A 5 42.02 -4.75 -55.67
C ALA A 5 40.63 -4.12 -55.66
N MET A 6 40.00 -3.96 -56.84
CA MET A 6 38.62 -3.44 -56.96
C MET A 6 37.60 -4.43 -56.39
N GLU A 7 37.76 -5.72 -56.61
CA GLU A 7 36.92 -6.77 -56.07
C GLU A 7 37.02 -6.83 -54.56
N THR A 8 38.23 -6.72 -54.02
CA THR A 8 38.47 -6.69 -52.57
C THR A 8 37.83 -5.50 -51.91
N LEU A 9 37.94 -4.34 -52.53
CA LEU A 9 37.31 -3.09 -52.05
C LEU A 9 35.78 -3.23 -52.03
N ALA A 10 35.20 -3.73 -53.14
CA ALA A 10 33.77 -3.96 -53.24
C ALA A 10 33.25 -4.92 -52.16
N ALA A 11 33.96 -6.02 -51.92
CA ALA A 11 33.65 -6.97 -50.87
C ALA A 11 33.73 -6.36 -49.47
N SER A 12 34.73 -5.53 -49.21
CA SER A 12 34.90 -4.82 -47.96
C SER A 12 33.76 -3.82 -47.71
N GLU A 13 33.37 -3.07 -48.73
CA GLU A 13 32.23 -2.13 -48.65
C GLU A 13 30.93 -2.85 -48.38
N GLU A 14 30.67 -3.96 -49.02
CA GLU A 14 29.51 -4.80 -48.78
C GLU A 14 29.47 -5.33 -47.33
N GLN A 15 30.64 -5.78 -46.85
CA GLN A 15 30.77 -6.24 -45.47
C GLN A 15 30.48 -5.14 -44.47
N VAL A 16 30.97 -3.92 -44.70
CA VAL A 16 30.68 -2.75 -43.85
C VAL A 16 29.19 -2.43 -43.86
N CYS A 17 28.54 -2.47 -45.02
CA CYS A 17 27.08 -2.27 -45.11
C CYS A 17 26.31 -3.27 -44.31
N ARG A 18 26.69 -4.56 -44.37
CA ARG A 18 26.06 -5.62 -43.55
C ARG A 18 26.27 -5.40 -42.07
N MET A 19 27.48 -5.07 -41.65
CA MET A 19 27.79 -4.76 -40.27
C MET A 19 26.96 -3.61 -39.72
N ARG A 20 26.80 -2.56 -40.50
CA ARG A 20 25.97 -1.41 -40.13
C ARG A 20 24.50 -1.78 -40.02
N ALA A 21 23.98 -2.55 -40.98
CA ALA A 21 22.61 -3.04 -40.96
C ALA A 21 22.34 -3.95 -39.75
N ASP A 22 23.25 -4.86 -39.49
CA ASP A 22 23.16 -5.78 -38.33
C ASP A 22 23.24 -5.00 -37.02
N ALA A 23 24.12 -4.03 -36.91
CA ALA A 23 24.24 -3.19 -35.73
C ALA A 23 22.97 -2.36 -35.50
N ALA A 24 22.41 -1.81 -36.58
CA ALA A 24 21.16 -1.04 -36.50
C ALA A 24 19.96 -1.96 -36.04
N ALA A 25 19.90 -3.17 -36.61
CA ALA A 25 18.89 -4.13 -36.23
C ALA A 25 19.04 -4.58 -34.77
N ALA A 26 20.27 -4.87 -34.33
CA ALA A 26 20.57 -5.21 -32.95
C ALA A 26 20.22 -4.09 -31.97
N ALA A 27 20.52 -2.85 -32.34
CA ALA A 27 20.16 -1.68 -31.54
C ALA A 27 18.65 -1.53 -31.40
N LYS A 28 17.90 -1.67 -32.49
CA LYS A 28 16.43 -1.65 -32.45
C LYS A 28 15.87 -2.75 -31.55
N GLN A 29 16.39 -3.95 -31.67
CA GLN A 29 15.94 -5.08 -30.85
C GLN A 29 16.24 -4.84 -29.37
N SER A 30 17.43 -4.33 -29.06
CA SER A 30 17.82 -4.00 -27.70
C SER A 30 16.90 -2.94 -27.07
N ILE A 31 16.54 -1.91 -27.84
CA ILE A 31 15.59 -0.89 -27.39
C ILE A 31 14.19 -1.48 -27.18
N ALA A 32 13.73 -2.32 -28.10
CA ALA A 32 12.44 -2.97 -27.99
C ALA A 32 12.37 -3.88 -26.75
N ASP A 33 13.42 -4.67 -26.52
CA ASP A 33 13.53 -5.54 -25.35
C ASP A 33 13.55 -4.75 -24.03
N ALA A 34 14.30 -3.65 -24.02
CA ALA A 34 14.36 -2.78 -22.84
C ALA A 34 12.99 -2.13 -22.54
N ARG A 35 12.28 -1.71 -23.56
CA ARG A 35 10.91 -1.17 -23.39
C ARG A 35 9.96 -2.22 -22.88
N GLU A 36 9.99 -3.41 -23.44
CA GLU A 36 9.15 -4.53 -22.99
C GLU A 36 9.43 -4.88 -21.53
N SER A 37 10.70 -5.00 -21.16
CA SER A 37 11.12 -5.25 -19.78
C SER A 37 10.67 -4.14 -18.84
N GLY A 38 10.80 -2.89 -19.26
CA GLY A 38 10.37 -1.72 -18.50
C GLY A 38 8.85 -1.71 -18.29
N GLU A 39 8.07 -1.99 -19.32
CA GLU A 39 6.61 -2.08 -19.23
C GLU A 39 6.15 -3.19 -18.28
N LYS A 40 6.81 -4.35 -18.34
CA LYS A 40 6.55 -5.45 -17.38
C LYS A 40 6.84 -5.06 -15.95
N LEU A 41 7.98 -4.40 -15.71
CA LEU A 41 8.34 -3.92 -14.37
C LEU A 41 7.31 -2.94 -13.83
N ILE A 42 6.86 -2.01 -14.66
CA ILE A 42 5.83 -1.04 -14.27
C ILE A 42 4.51 -1.75 -13.95
N ALA A 43 4.08 -2.67 -14.81
CA ALA A 43 2.85 -3.43 -14.60
C ALA A 43 2.90 -4.25 -13.31
N GLU A 44 4.01 -4.92 -13.05
CA GLU A 44 4.23 -5.69 -11.82
C GLU A 44 4.24 -4.79 -10.58
N ALA A 45 4.89 -3.64 -10.66
CA ALA A 45 4.92 -2.67 -9.57
C ALA A 45 3.53 -2.12 -9.25
N ILE A 46 2.74 -1.81 -10.27
CA ILE A 46 1.36 -1.35 -10.11
C ILE A 46 0.50 -2.44 -9.47
N SER A 47 0.59 -3.67 -9.97
CA SER A 47 -0.15 -4.81 -9.42
C SER A 47 0.20 -5.08 -7.96
N LYS A 48 1.48 -5.09 -7.64
CA LYS A 48 1.97 -5.29 -6.28
C LYS A 48 1.53 -4.18 -5.34
N SER A 49 1.61 -2.94 -5.80
CA SER A 49 1.13 -1.79 -5.02
C SER A 49 -0.37 -1.86 -4.74
N ALA A 50 -1.16 -2.28 -5.73
CA ALA A 50 -2.61 -2.45 -5.56
C ALA A 50 -2.92 -3.54 -4.51
N GLU A 51 -2.18 -4.65 -4.53
CA GLU A 51 -2.32 -5.70 -3.52
C GLU A 51 -1.94 -5.22 -2.12
N GLU A 52 -0.84 -4.47 -2.00
CA GLU A 52 -0.39 -3.90 -0.73
C GLU A 52 -1.39 -2.89 -0.17
N ILE A 53 -1.95 -2.04 -1.02
CA ILE A 53 -2.99 -1.07 -0.61
C ILE A 53 -4.24 -1.80 -0.13
N ASP A 54 -4.68 -2.83 -0.83
CA ASP A 54 -5.84 -3.63 -0.43
C ASP A 54 -5.61 -4.32 0.91
N ALA A 55 -4.44 -4.91 1.11
CA ALA A 55 -4.06 -5.53 2.37
C ALA A 55 -4.02 -4.53 3.53
N LEU A 56 -3.45 -3.34 3.30
CA LEU A 56 -3.43 -2.26 4.30
C LEU A 56 -4.83 -1.75 4.64
N ALA A 57 -5.69 -1.61 3.64
CA ALA A 57 -7.08 -1.19 3.85
C ALA A 57 -7.83 -2.20 4.72
N LYS A 58 -7.69 -3.50 4.44
CA LYS A 58 -8.29 -4.57 5.25
C LYS A 58 -7.76 -4.58 6.68
N GLN A 59 -6.46 -4.43 6.84
CA GLN A 59 -5.83 -4.36 8.17
C GLN A 59 -6.32 -3.16 8.96
N SER A 60 -6.43 -2.00 8.32
CA SER A 60 -6.97 -0.79 8.94
C SER A 60 -8.42 -0.95 9.36
N ASP A 61 -9.25 -1.57 8.53
CA ASP A 61 -10.65 -1.83 8.84
C ASP A 61 -10.79 -2.78 10.03
N GLU A 62 -10.00 -3.84 10.06
CA GLU A 62 -9.98 -4.79 11.18
C GLU A 62 -9.56 -4.11 12.49
N LYS A 63 -8.53 -3.29 12.42
CA LYS A 63 -8.07 -2.52 13.58
C LYS A 63 -9.12 -1.53 14.04
N ALA A 64 -9.75 -0.82 13.13
CA ALA A 64 -10.81 0.13 13.46
C ALA A 64 -12.00 -0.55 14.14
N LYS A 65 -12.40 -1.73 13.66
CA LYS A 65 -13.45 -2.54 14.28
C LYS A 65 -13.06 -3.00 15.69
N ALA A 66 -11.83 -3.47 15.86
CA ALA A 66 -11.31 -3.88 17.16
C ALA A 66 -11.28 -2.71 18.15
N ASP A 67 -10.78 -1.55 17.70
CA ASP A 67 -10.72 -0.34 18.52
C ASP A 67 -12.13 0.16 18.88
N ALA A 68 -13.08 0.07 17.96
CA ALA A 68 -14.48 0.45 18.23
C ALA A 68 -15.12 -0.45 19.29
N LEU A 69 -14.88 -1.76 19.23
CA LEU A 69 -15.35 -2.71 20.25
C LEU A 69 -14.74 -2.42 21.62
N GLU A 70 -13.45 -2.17 21.68
CA GLU A 70 -12.75 -1.81 22.90
C GLU A 70 -13.30 -0.52 23.50
N LEU A 71 -13.50 0.50 22.68
CA LEU A 71 -14.06 1.77 23.11
C LEU A 71 -15.51 1.61 23.63
N ALA A 72 -16.33 0.83 22.93
CA ALA A 72 -17.68 0.53 23.37
C ALA A 72 -17.70 -0.17 24.73
N GLY A 73 -16.81 -1.14 24.95
CA GLY A 73 -16.63 -1.82 26.23
C GLY A 73 -16.19 -0.87 27.34
N SER A 74 -15.23 -0.01 27.06
CA SER A 74 -14.76 1.01 27.99
C SER A 74 -15.90 1.99 28.39
N ASN A 75 -16.69 2.42 27.40
CA ASN A 75 -17.84 3.29 27.66
C ASN A 75 -18.92 2.63 28.49
N GLU A 76 -19.21 1.34 28.27
CA GLU A 76 -20.16 0.60 29.11
C GLU A 76 -19.66 0.50 30.55
N ASN A 77 -18.37 0.25 30.74
CA ASN A 77 -17.77 0.23 32.08
C ASN A 77 -17.85 1.58 32.77
N ARG A 78 -17.60 2.67 32.06
CA ARG A 78 -17.74 4.04 32.60
C ARG A 78 -19.18 4.33 33.01
N LYS A 79 -20.14 3.94 32.18
CA LYS A 79 -21.57 4.09 32.50
C LYS A 79 -21.94 3.32 33.76
N ALA A 80 -21.48 2.09 33.90
CA ALA A 80 -21.72 1.27 35.08
C ALA A 80 -21.15 1.94 36.34
N VAL A 81 -19.92 2.43 36.27
CA VAL A 81 -19.29 3.15 37.39
C VAL A 81 -20.06 4.41 37.76
N MET A 82 -20.47 5.20 36.74
CA MET A 82 -21.25 6.41 36.98
C MET A 82 -22.61 6.12 37.61
N ARG A 83 -23.29 5.07 37.17
CA ARG A 83 -24.56 4.63 37.78
C ARG A 83 -24.36 4.21 39.24
N ALA A 84 -23.34 3.41 39.50
CA ALA A 84 -23.03 2.98 40.88
C ALA A 84 -22.75 4.17 41.79
N LYS A 85 -22.01 5.16 41.34
CA LYS A 85 -21.74 6.40 42.09
C LYS A 85 -23.00 7.21 42.32
N ALA A 86 -23.85 7.34 41.28
CA ALA A 86 -25.09 8.11 41.36
C ALA A 86 -26.07 7.43 42.35
N GLU A 87 -26.20 6.09 42.31
CA GLU A 87 -27.02 5.34 43.22
C GLU A 87 -26.51 5.44 44.66
N SER A 88 -25.23 5.38 44.90
CA SER A 88 -24.60 5.56 46.20
C SER A 88 -24.89 6.94 46.76
N ARG A 89 -24.74 7.99 45.95
CA ARG A 89 -25.05 9.36 46.35
C ARG A 89 -26.52 9.58 46.63
N ALA A 90 -27.41 8.97 45.85
CA ALA A 90 -28.84 9.03 46.07
C ALA A 90 -29.22 8.37 47.43
N ARG A 91 -28.67 7.22 47.74
CA ARG A 91 -28.86 6.53 49.03
C ARG A 91 -28.36 7.38 50.19
N GLN A 92 -27.17 7.97 50.05
CA GLN A 92 -26.62 8.87 51.07
C GLN A 92 -27.51 10.07 51.31
N ALA A 93 -28.02 10.70 50.24
CA ALA A 93 -28.92 11.85 50.32
C ALA A 93 -30.24 11.46 51.03
N VAL A 94 -30.83 10.32 50.68
CA VAL A 94 -32.04 9.84 51.31
C VAL A 94 -31.80 9.55 52.80
N SER A 95 -30.68 8.86 53.15
CA SER A 95 -30.32 8.59 54.54
C SER A 95 -30.14 9.89 55.33
N LEU A 96 -29.52 10.89 54.77
CA LEU A 96 -29.32 12.17 55.44
C LEU A 96 -30.64 12.93 55.67
N ILE A 97 -31.56 12.89 54.74
CA ILE A 97 -32.89 13.51 54.87
C ILE A 97 -33.70 12.79 55.95
N VAL A 98 -33.73 11.47 55.92
CA VAL A 98 -34.45 10.67 56.92
C VAL A 98 -33.88 10.92 58.32
N GLU A 99 -32.56 10.90 58.49
CA GLU A 99 -31.89 11.22 59.73
C GLU A 99 -32.29 12.58 60.31
N ARG A 100 -32.33 13.62 59.49
CA ARG A 100 -32.72 14.97 59.89
C ARG A 100 -34.18 15.05 60.28
N ILE A 101 -35.06 14.34 59.61
CA ILE A 101 -36.48 14.32 59.93
C ILE A 101 -36.70 13.59 61.25
N VAL A 102 -36.05 12.48 61.47
CA VAL A 102 -36.20 11.70 62.70
C VAL A 102 -35.62 12.41 63.92
N ASN A 103 -34.54 13.13 63.77
CA ASN A 103 -33.84 13.79 64.87
C ASN A 103 -34.25 15.29 65.07
N SER A 104 -35.18 15.79 64.34
CA SER A 104 -35.66 17.18 64.51
C SER A 104 -36.77 17.39 65.53
#